data_eb932622178bc9bcdccbf79a719553ba
#
_entry.id   eb932622178bc9bcdccbf79a719553ba
#
_cell.length_a   1.000
_cell.length_b   1.000
_cell.length_c   1.000
_cell.angle_alpha   90.00
_cell.angle_beta   90.00
_cell.angle_gamma   90.00
#
_symmetry.space_group_name_H-M   'P 1'
#
loop_
_entity.id
_entity.type
_entity.pdbx_description
1 polymer ?
#
loop_
_entity_poly.entity_id
_entity_poly.type
_entity_poly.pdbx_seq_one_letter_code
_entity_poly.pdbx_strand_id
1 'polypeptide(L)'
;MKLYFACLPILLAALPVGAQTRDRITLPRQLPPDFISQDDVVRDVMHVGFKHATVDVENDRTRVLRFQLTAGEAVPTHDDRAGVLVCLTECRLSFTSPDGKVEDLVLKAGETRWLAAARRITRNTGAAAIEMVYVENKRPLS
;
A
#
# COMPACT_ATOMS: atom_id res chain seq x y z
N MET A 1 39.35 30.21 73.80
CA MET A 1 38.63 30.80 72.69
C MET A 1 37.95 29.62 71.92
N LYS A 2 36.68 29.40 72.16
CA LYS A 2 35.93 28.27 71.51
C LYS A 2 35.09 28.85 70.38
N LEU A 3 35.48 28.53 69.14
CA LEU A 3 34.66 28.87 67.99
C LEU A 3 33.57 27.82 67.87
N TYR A 4 32.31 28.24 67.95
CA TYR A 4 31.13 27.40 67.63
C TYR A 4 30.82 27.62 66.18
N PHE A 5 30.98 26.53 65.36
CA PHE A 5 30.47 26.46 64.01
C PHE A 5 28.99 26.13 64.11
N ALA A 6 28.15 27.08 63.82
CA ALA A 6 26.72 26.78 63.64
C ALA A 6 26.48 26.11 62.25
N CYS A 7 26.08 24.87 62.31
CA CYS A 7 25.68 24.13 61.13
C CYS A 7 24.25 24.52 60.79
N LEU A 8 24.03 25.23 59.66
CA LEU A 8 22.71 25.54 59.15
C LEU A 8 22.20 24.31 58.35
N PRO A 9 21.00 23.80 58.58
CA PRO A 9 20.44 22.76 57.74
C PRO A 9 19.95 23.38 56.43
N ILE A 10 20.49 22.88 55.32
CA ILE A 10 19.99 23.19 53.97
C ILE A 10 18.67 22.47 53.79
N LEU A 11 17.58 23.23 53.80
CA LEU A 11 16.24 22.73 53.51
C LEU A 11 16.15 22.50 51.99
N LEU A 12 16.27 21.25 51.55
CA LEU A 12 16.07 20.88 50.15
C LEU A 12 14.54 20.86 49.87
N ALA A 13 14.03 21.92 49.29
CA ALA A 13 12.65 21.98 48.84
C ALA A 13 12.50 21.07 47.62
N ALA A 14 11.83 19.93 47.81
CA ALA A 14 11.42 19.09 46.71
C ALA A 14 10.34 19.82 45.89
N LEU A 15 10.66 20.21 44.66
CA LEU A 15 9.68 20.70 43.71
C LEU A 15 8.71 19.55 43.34
N PRO A 16 7.39 19.78 43.31
CA PRO A 16 6.46 18.78 42.82
C PRO A 16 6.73 18.51 41.33
N VAL A 17 7.08 17.31 40.99
CA VAL A 17 7.06 16.83 39.61
C VAL A 17 5.64 16.95 39.11
N GLY A 18 5.39 18.00 38.33
CA GLY A 18 4.11 18.19 37.66
C GLY A 18 3.79 16.93 36.84
N ALA A 19 2.70 16.24 37.20
CA ALA A 19 2.15 15.19 36.38
C ALA A 19 1.82 15.79 35.02
N GLN A 20 2.63 15.49 34.02
CA GLN A 20 2.29 15.75 32.63
C GLN A 20 1.06 14.88 32.32
N THR A 21 -0.12 15.48 32.38
CA THR A 21 -1.31 14.92 31.76
C THR A 21 -0.96 14.68 30.31
N ARG A 22 -0.73 13.41 29.95
CA ARG A 22 -0.72 13.01 28.55
C ARG A 22 -2.13 13.32 28.04
N ASP A 23 -2.26 14.44 27.34
CA ASP A 23 -3.46 14.68 26.55
C ASP A 23 -3.62 13.47 25.64
N ARG A 24 -4.60 12.65 25.95
CA ARG A 24 -5.04 11.60 25.03
C ARG A 24 -5.54 12.36 23.82
N ILE A 25 -4.74 12.28 22.73
CA ILE A 25 -5.21 12.70 21.42
C ILE A 25 -6.42 11.82 21.14
N THR A 26 -7.60 12.38 21.32
CA THR A 26 -8.85 11.73 20.96
C THR A 26 -8.90 11.81 19.44
N LEU A 27 -8.51 10.72 18.79
CA LEU A 27 -8.65 10.61 17.33
C LEU A 27 -10.12 10.80 16.99
N PRO A 28 -10.47 11.59 15.97
CA PRO A 28 -11.84 11.76 15.52
C PRO A 28 -12.44 10.38 15.23
N ARG A 29 -13.65 10.14 15.71
CA ARG A 29 -14.35 8.85 15.63
C ARG A 29 -14.67 8.43 14.20
N GLN A 30 -14.54 9.34 13.26
CA GLN A 30 -14.66 9.11 11.83
C GLN A 30 -13.46 9.73 11.14
N LEU A 31 -12.63 8.88 10.54
CA LEU A 31 -11.58 9.32 9.64
C LEU A 31 -12.24 9.92 8.39
N PRO A 32 -11.68 11.00 7.81
CA PRO A 32 -12.17 11.54 6.55
C PRO A 32 -12.20 10.45 5.47
N PRO A 33 -13.15 10.51 4.52
CA PRO A 33 -13.33 9.47 3.48
C PRO A 33 -12.11 9.24 2.59
N ASP A 34 -11.16 10.15 2.62
CA ASP A 34 -9.90 10.14 1.88
C ASP A 34 -8.74 9.58 2.71
N PHE A 35 -8.99 9.15 3.95
CA PHE A 35 -7.96 8.53 4.76
C PHE A 35 -7.69 7.12 4.25
N ILE A 36 -6.59 6.97 3.53
CA ILE A 36 -6.09 5.66 3.08
C ILE A 36 -5.58 4.93 4.32
N SER A 37 -6.16 3.77 4.63
CA SER A 37 -5.66 2.98 5.76
C SER A 37 -4.23 2.50 5.47
N GLN A 38 -3.42 2.36 6.52
CA GLN A 38 -2.06 1.82 6.35
C GLN A 38 -2.08 0.42 5.75
N ASP A 39 -3.13 -0.36 6.02
CA ASP A 39 -3.32 -1.69 5.45
C ASP A 39 -3.55 -1.63 3.93
N ASP A 40 -4.22 -0.59 3.42
CA ASP A 40 -4.41 -0.40 1.98
C ASP A 40 -3.10 -0.02 1.29
N VAL A 41 -2.26 0.80 1.94
CA VAL A 41 -0.94 1.16 1.42
C VAL A 41 -0.01 -0.05 1.39
N VAL A 42 -0.02 -0.88 2.43
CA VAL A 42 0.87 -2.06 2.52
C VAL A 42 0.55 -3.10 1.46
N ARG A 43 -0.73 -3.19 1.02
CA ARG A 43 -1.16 -4.15 -0.01
C ARG A 43 -1.27 -3.57 -1.40
N ASP A 44 -1.02 -2.27 -1.55
CA ASP A 44 -0.97 -1.66 -2.89
C ASP A 44 0.10 -2.34 -3.75
N VAL A 45 -0.22 -2.56 -5.02
CA VAL A 45 0.67 -3.23 -5.96
C VAL A 45 2.03 -2.53 -6.10
N MET A 46 2.09 -1.21 -5.95
CA MET A 46 3.35 -0.47 -5.98
C MET A 46 4.22 -0.73 -4.77
N HIS A 47 3.64 -1.15 -3.66
CA HIS A 47 4.39 -1.50 -2.46
C HIS A 47 4.92 -2.94 -2.52
N VAL A 48 4.07 -3.90 -2.92
CA VAL A 48 4.45 -5.33 -2.95
C VAL A 48 5.07 -5.77 -4.26
N GLY A 49 4.72 -5.11 -5.37
CA GLY A 49 5.15 -5.43 -6.74
C GLY A 49 6.11 -4.41 -7.36
N PHE A 50 6.76 -3.56 -6.58
CA PHE A 50 7.58 -2.44 -7.08
C PHE A 50 8.68 -2.86 -8.08
N LYS A 51 9.13 -4.11 -8.06
CA LYS A 51 10.12 -4.64 -9.01
C LYS A 51 9.54 -4.84 -10.41
N HIS A 52 8.22 -4.91 -10.53
CA HIS A 52 7.50 -5.31 -11.73
C HIS A 52 6.63 -4.20 -12.30
N ALA A 53 6.42 -3.13 -11.53
CA ALA A 53 5.51 -2.07 -11.88
C ALA A 53 6.15 -0.69 -11.75
N THR A 54 5.80 0.20 -12.68
CA THR A 54 6.11 1.64 -12.61
C THR A 54 4.84 2.44 -12.80
N VAL A 55 4.79 3.65 -12.22
CA VAL A 55 3.69 4.60 -12.43
C VAL A 55 4.04 5.47 -13.63
N ASP A 56 3.29 5.34 -14.72
CA ASP A 56 3.47 6.17 -15.92
C ASP A 56 2.72 7.51 -15.77
N VAL A 57 1.50 7.49 -15.21
CA VAL A 57 0.66 8.67 -15.00
C VAL A 57 -0.15 8.49 -13.72
N GLU A 58 -0.32 9.56 -12.97
CA GLU A 58 -1.20 9.57 -11.80
C GLU A 58 -1.86 10.94 -11.61
N ASN A 59 -3.16 10.93 -11.31
CA ASN A 59 -3.95 12.10 -10.92
C ASN A 59 -5.00 11.71 -9.87
N ASP A 60 -5.94 12.61 -9.54
CA ASP A 60 -6.96 12.39 -8.50
C ASP A 60 -7.92 11.23 -8.80
N ARG A 61 -8.07 10.85 -10.06
CA ARG A 61 -9.08 9.88 -10.52
C ARG A 61 -8.50 8.60 -11.06
N THR A 62 -7.28 8.66 -11.60
CA THR A 62 -6.69 7.57 -12.37
C THR A 62 -5.22 7.40 -12.01
N ARG A 63 -4.78 6.16 -11.98
CA ARG A 63 -3.37 5.78 -11.95
C ARG A 63 -3.11 4.81 -13.10
N VAL A 64 -2.06 5.07 -13.87
CA VAL A 64 -1.62 4.22 -14.98
C VAL A 64 -0.34 3.53 -14.55
N LEU A 65 -0.39 2.22 -14.46
CA LEU A 65 0.73 1.36 -14.10
C LEU A 65 1.22 0.59 -15.32
N ARG A 66 2.52 0.52 -15.48
CA ARG A 66 3.18 -0.35 -16.46
C ARG A 66 3.80 -1.52 -15.75
N PHE A 67 3.49 -2.73 -16.19
CA PHE A 67 4.03 -3.98 -15.66
C PHE A 67 4.92 -4.68 -16.67
N GLN A 68 5.99 -5.26 -16.16
CA GLN A 68 6.87 -6.17 -16.89
C GLN A 68 7.09 -7.42 -16.04
N LEU A 69 6.72 -8.58 -16.57
CA LEU A 69 6.89 -9.87 -15.90
C LEU A 69 7.63 -10.83 -16.84
N THR A 70 8.70 -11.40 -16.37
CA THR A 70 9.39 -12.50 -17.08
C THR A 70 8.54 -13.78 -17.03
N ALA A 71 8.90 -14.79 -17.82
CA ALA A 71 8.19 -16.08 -17.82
C ALA A 71 8.13 -16.71 -16.43
N GLY A 72 6.94 -17.06 -15.97
CA GLY A 72 6.69 -17.68 -14.68
C GLY A 72 6.72 -16.73 -13.49
N GLU A 73 7.08 -15.48 -13.68
CA GLU A 73 7.17 -14.48 -12.62
C GLU A 73 5.79 -14.05 -12.12
N ALA A 74 5.72 -13.72 -10.84
CA ALA A 74 4.46 -13.32 -10.22
C ALA A 74 4.63 -12.05 -9.38
N VAL A 75 3.62 -11.18 -9.44
CA VAL A 75 3.39 -10.13 -8.43
C VAL A 75 2.76 -10.83 -7.21
N PRO A 76 3.35 -10.70 -6.01
CA PRO A 76 2.78 -11.27 -4.78
C PRO A 76 1.36 -10.77 -4.52
N THR A 77 0.70 -11.33 -3.50
CA THR A 77 -0.66 -10.90 -3.11
C THR A 77 -0.74 -9.39 -2.93
N HIS A 78 -1.61 -8.76 -3.70
CA HIS A 78 -1.85 -7.32 -3.70
C HIS A 78 -3.33 -7.01 -3.92
N ASP A 79 -3.70 -5.78 -3.62
CA ASP A 79 -5.04 -5.26 -3.87
C ASP A 79 -5.02 -4.45 -5.17
N ASP A 80 -5.72 -4.93 -6.19
CA ASP A 80 -5.97 -4.20 -7.42
C ASP A 80 -7.25 -3.37 -7.29
N ARG A 81 -7.19 -2.14 -7.74
CA ARG A 81 -8.39 -1.32 -7.96
C ARG A 81 -9.06 -1.75 -9.25
N ALA A 82 -10.37 -1.47 -9.38
CA ALA A 82 -11.06 -1.70 -10.65
C ALA A 82 -10.43 -0.86 -11.78
N GLY A 83 -10.27 -1.45 -12.95
CA GLY A 83 -9.60 -0.78 -14.05
C GLY A 83 -9.55 -1.56 -15.35
N VAL A 84 -8.81 -1.04 -16.30
CA VAL A 84 -8.61 -1.65 -17.62
C VAL A 84 -7.18 -2.15 -17.76
N LEU A 85 -7.03 -3.44 -18.03
CA LEU A 85 -5.78 -4.05 -18.42
C LEU A 85 -5.61 -3.93 -19.95
N VAL A 86 -4.45 -3.49 -20.40
CA VAL A 86 -4.05 -3.43 -21.80
C VAL A 86 -2.77 -4.24 -21.97
N CYS A 87 -2.78 -5.26 -22.78
CA CYS A 87 -1.59 -6.04 -23.10
C CYS A 87 -0.80 -5.38 -24.23
N LEU A 88 0.45 -5.01 -23.99
CA LEU A 88 1.34 -4.48 -25.03
C LEU A 88 2.03 -5.60 -25.83
N THR A 89 2.22 -6.75 -25.20
CA THR A 89 2.62 -8.01 -25.81
C THR A 89 1.50 -9.03 -25.64
N GLU A 90 1.62 -10.24 -26.18
CA GLU A 90 0.69 -11.32 -25.82
C GLU A 90 0.84 -11.62 -24.32
N CYS A 91 -0.27 -11.57 -23.57
CA CYS A 91 -0.32 -11.85 -22.15
C CYS A 91 -0.99 -13.22 -21.90
N ARG A 92 -0.30 -14.07 -21.15
CA ARG A 92 -0.87 -15.28 -20.54
C ARG A 92 -0.75 -15.15 -19.04
N LEU A 93 -1.86 -14.86 -18.39
CA LEU A 93 -1.92 -14.55 -16.97
C LEU A 93 -2.75 -15.57 -16.21
N SER A 94 -2.37 -15.84 -14.96
CA SER A 94 -3.27 -16.42 -13.97
C SER A 94 -3.43 -15.48 -12.80
N PHE A 95 -4.65 -15.33 -12.32
CA PHE A 95 -5.03 -14.61 -11.13
C PHE A 95 -5.41 -15.60 -10.05
N THR A 96 -4.73 -15.59 -8.92
CA THR A 96 -5.06 -16.45 -7.77
C THR A 96 -5.63 -15.61 -6.65
N SER A 97 -6.89 -15.83 -6.30
CA SER A 97 -7.57 -15.18 -5.18
C SER A 97 -7.16 -15.78 -3.83
N PRO A 98 -7.38 -15.09 -2.70
CA PRO A 98 -7.00 -15.59 -1.37
C PRO A 98 -7.67 -16.92 -0.96
N ASP A 99 -8.83 -17.23 -1.53
CA ASP A 99 -9.55 -18.52 -1.35
C ASP A 99 -8.96 -19.65 -2.20
N GLY A 100 -7.89 -19.37 -2.97
CA GLY A 100 -7.22 -20.34 -3.83
C GLY A 100 -7.86 -20.53 -5.22
N LYS A 101 -8.92 -19.79 -5.54
CA LYS A 101 -9.51 -19.83 -6.88
C LYS A 101 -8.52 -19.23 -7.89
N VAL A 102 -8.34 -19.93 -9.01
CA VAL A 102 -7.48 -19.49 -10.12
C VAL A 102 -8.36 -19.15 -11.32
N GLU A 103 -8.08 -18.02 -11.94
CA GLU A 103 -8.69 -17.56 -13.19
C GLU A 103 -7.58 -17.29 -14.20
N ASP A 104 -7.66 -17.93 -15.38
CA ASP A 104 -6.70 -17.73 -16.46
C ASP A 104 -7.22 -16.70 -17.45
N LEU A 105 -6.32 -15.86 -17.95
CA LEU A 105 -6.59 -14.83 -18.93
C LEU A 105 -5.54 -14.88 -20.05
N VAL A 106 -5.99 -14.96 -21.29
CA VAL A 106 -5.14 -14.86 -22.49
C VAL A 106 -5.63 -13.68 -23.31
N LEU A 107 -4.72 -12.74 -23.58
CA LEU A 107 -4.97 -11.57 -24.42
C LEU A 107 -3.83 -11.43 -25.44
N LYS A 108 -4.17 -11.09 -26.67
CA LYS A 108 -3.18 -10.71 -27.68
C LYS A 108 -2.67 -9.30 -27.45
N ALA A 109 -1.56 -8.95 -28.07
CA ALA A 109 -1.05 -7.58 -28.06
C ALA A 109 -2.13 -6.60 -28.56
N GLY A 110 -2.36 -5.51 -27.81
CA GLY A 110 -3.38 -4.49 -28.06
C GLY A 110 -4.77 -4.82 -27.52
N GLU A 111 -5.05 -6.07 -27.08
CA GLU A 111 -6.32 -6.40 -26.47
C GLU A 111 -6.43 -5.86 -25.04
N THR A 112 -7.66 -5.62 -24.63
CA THR A 112 -8.00 -5.03 -23.34
C THR A 112 -9.01 -5.88 -22.56
N ARG A 113 -8.97 -5.77 -21.24
CA ARG A 113 -9.91 -6.42 -20.35
C ARG A 113 -10.24 -5.52 -19.18
N TRP A 114 -11.51 -5.35 -18.88
CA TRP A 114 -11.94 -4.78 -17.61
C TRP A 114 -11.71 -5.77 -16.48
N LEU A 115 -11.06 -5.33 -15.41
CA LEU A 115 -10.88 -6.10 -14.19
C LEU A 115 -11.59 -5.40 -13.03
N ALA A 116 -12.41 -6.15 -12.28
CA ALA A 116 -12.99 -5.67 -11.04
C ALA A 116 -11.91 -5.55 -9.96
N ALA A 117 -12.16 -4.68 -8.97
CA ALA A 117 -11.30 -4.60 -7.80
C ALA A 117 -11.23 -5.96 -7.10
N ALA A 118 -10.02 -6.43 -6.81
CA ALA A 118 -9.82 -7.73 -6.18
C ALA A 118 -8.45 -7.83 -5.51
N ARG A 119 -8.37 -8.69 -4.49
CA ARG A 119 -7.10 -9.15 -3.94
C ARG A 119 -6.66 -10.41 -4.68
N ARG A 120 -5.42 -10.43 -5.19
CA ARG A 120 -4.93 -11.56 -5.98
C ARG A 120 -3.41 -11.61 -6.07
N ILE A 121 -2.92 -12.77 -6.50
CA ILE A 121 -1.57 -12.94 -7.06
C ILE A 121 -1.74 -12.90 -8.58
N THR A 122 -0.91 -12.14 -9.28
CA THR A 122 -0.89 -12.08 -10.75
C THR A 122 0.39 -12.75 -11.25
N ARG A 123 0.28 -13.80 -12.05
CA ARG A 123 1.42 -14.55 -12.58
C ARG A 123 1.42 -14.56 -14.10
N ASN A 124 2.60 -14.37 -14.70
CA ASN A 124 2.82 -14.68 -16.11
C ASN A 124 2.99 -16.19 -16.28
N THR A 125 2.01 -16.84 -16.89
CA THR A 125 2.03 -18.29 -17.19
C THR A 125 2.58 -18.61 -18.58
N GLY A 126 2.92 -17.59 -19.36
CA GLY A 126 3.53 -17.75 -20.68
C GLY A 126 5.03 -18.07 -20.62
N ALA A 127 5.58 -18.49 -21.76
CA ALA A 127 7.00 -18.80 -21.91
C ALA A 127 7.86 -17.57 -22.24
N ALA A 128 7.26 -16.42 -22.55
CA ALA A 128 7.93 -15.17 -22.86
C ALA A 128 7.66 -14.10 -21.81
N ALA A 129 8.53 -13.10 -21.71
CA ALA A 129 8.26 -11.90 -20.93
C ALA A 129 7.06 -11.14 -21.52
N ILE A 130 6.26 -10.55 -20.64
CA ILE A 130 5.09 -9.75 -21.01
C ILE A 130 5.27 -8.32 -20.56
N GLU A 131 4.67 -7.42 -21.33
CA GLU A 131 4.49 -6.01 -20.97
C GLU A 131 3.02 -5.64 -21.06
N MET A 132 2.50 -5.00 -20.02
CA MET A 132 1.10 -4.60 -19.95
C MET A 132 0.94 -3.28 -19.23
N VAL A 133 -0.14 -2.58 -19.52
CA VAL A 133 -0.54 -1.34 -18.85
C VAL A 133 -1.86 -1.58 -18.11
N TYR A 134 -1.93 -1.13 -16.88
CA TYR A 134 -3.15 -1.19 -16.08
C TYR A 134 -3.60 0.24 -15.73
N VAL A 135 -4.79 0.59 -16.20
CA VAL A 135 -5.42 1.89 -15.95
C VAL A 135 -6.40 1.73 -14.80
N GLU A 136 -5.98 2.11 -13.60
CA GLU A 136 -6.77 1.99 -12.37
C GLU A 136 -7.70 3.19 -12.16
N ASN A 137 -8.92 2.94 -11.71
CA ASN A 137 -9.81 3.94 -11.17
C ASN A 137 -9.54 4.15 -9.67
N LYS A 138 -9.13 5.35 -9.28
CA LYS A 138 -8.83 5.70 -7.88
C LYS A 138 -10.10 5.94 -7.06
N ARG A 139 -11.23 6.21 -7.70
CA ARG A 139 -12.53 6.39 -7.03
C ARG A 139 -13.43 5.20 -7.32
N PRO A 140 -14.18 4.70 -6.30
CA PRO A 140 -15.23 3.72 -6.56
C PRO A 140 -16.21 4.30 -7.58
N LEU A 141 -16.64 3.48 -8.53
CA LEU A 141 -17.77 3.83 -9.37
C LEU A 141 -19.00 3.88 -8.46
N SER A 142 -19.54 5.08 -8.28
CA SER A 142 -20.78 5.31 -7.53
C SER A 142 -21.97 4.74 -8.27
#